data_764b7068fb5718704981993de4ac0f18
#
_entry.id   764b7068fb5718704981993de4ac0f18
#
_cell.length_a   1.000
_cell.length_b   1.000
_cell.length_c   1.000
_cell.angle_alpha   90.00
_cell.angle_beta   90.00
_cell.angle_gamma   90.00
#
_symmetry.space_group_name_H-M   'P 1'
#
loop_
_entity.id
_entity.type
_entity.pdbx_description
1 polymer ?
#
loop_
_entity_poly.entity_id
_entity_poly.type
_entity_poly.pdbx_seq_one_letter_code
_entity_poly.pdbx_strand_id
1 'polypeptide(L)'
;MRYLCLAKSERDSSAPPTQEEMTKMGALIGEMMQKGVLLSTEGCKSSKHGARVRLDNGKFTVTDGPFTEAKEFVGGLAVIKVNTKAEAIEWTKKFLSVLGTGISEILEINESQSAG
;
A
#
# COMPACT_ATOMS: atom_id res chain seq x y z
N MET A 1 13.68 8.38 8.63
CA MET A 1 13.49 7.86 7.25
C MET A 1 12.03 7.52 7.02
N ARG A 2 11.59 7.66 5.80
CA ARG A 2 10.22 7.33 5.42
C ARG A 2 10.21 6.15 4.46
N TYR A 3 9.19 5.34 4.57
CA TYR A 3 8.98 4.20 3.68
C TYR A 3 7.60 4.26 3.06
N LEU A 4 7.52 3.93 1.79
CA LEU A 4 6.26 3.68 1.10
C LEU A 4 5.97 2.20 1.23
N CYS A 5 4.81 1.88 1.76
CA CYS A 5 4.35 0.50 1.92
C CYS A 5 3.22 0.26 0.93
N LEU A 6 3.41 -0.73 0.04
CA LEU A 6 2.39 -1.11 -0.95
C LEU A 6 1.82 -2.45 -0.55
N ALA A 7 0.55 -2.46 -0.18
CA ALA A 7 -0.17 -3.70 0.13
C ALA A 7 -0.63 -4.33 -1.17
N LYS A 8 -0.17 -5.54 -1.44
CA LYS A 8 -0.48 -6.27 -2.68
C LYS A 8 -1.19 -7.56 -2.41
N SER A 9 -1.98 -8.00 -3.38
CA SER A 9 -2.74 -9.24 -3.32
C SER A 9 -2.84 -9.83 -4.71
N GLU A 10 -3.02 -11.14 -4.77
CA GLU A 10 -3.30 -11.82 -6.03
C GLU A 10 -4.72 -11.57 -6.52
N ARG A 11 -5.57 -11.01 -5.66
CA ARG A 11 -6.95 -10.67 -6.01
C ARG A 11 -7.05 -9.19 -6.33
N ASP A 12 -7.76 -8.89 -7.41
CA ASP A 12 -7.98 -7.51 -7.84
C ASP A 12 -8.98 -6.78 -6.97
N SER A 13 -9.80 -7.50 -6.24
CA SER A 13 -10.68 -6.93 -5.25
C SER A 13 -10.83 -7.92 -4.12
N SER A 14 -10.96 -7.41 -2.91
CA SER A 14 -11.20 -8.24 -1.75
C SER A 14 -12.65 -8.10 -1.32
N ALA A 15 -13.14 -9.10 -0.59
CA ALA A 15 -14.42 -8.97 0.10
C ALA A 15 -14.31 -7.80 1.09
N PRO A 16 -15.44 -7.14 1.41
CA PRO A 16 -15.44 -6.11 2.43
C PRO A 16 -14.83 -6.65 3.73
N PRO A 17 -14.07 -5.84 4.47
CA PRO A 17 -13.48 -6.31 5.72
C PRO A 17 -14.57 -6.68 6.73
N THR A 18 -14.29 -7.67 7.56
CA THR A 18 -15.17 -8.03 8.65
C THR A 18 -15.14 -6.95 9.73
N GLN A 19 -16.15 -6.96 10.62
CA GLN A 19 -16.16 -6.03 11.74
C GLN A 19 -14.91 -6.20 12.61
N GLU A 20 -14.48 -7.43 12.81
CA GLU A 20 -13.28 -7.72 13.59
C GLU A 20 -12.03 -7.14 12.92
N GLU A 21 -11.91 -7.31 11.61
CA GLU A 21 -10.78 -6.75 10.87
C GLU A 21 -10.77 -5.23 10.94
N MET A 22 -11.93 -4.59 10.79
CA MET A 22 -12.04 -3.14 10.90
C MET A 22 -11.63 -2.63 12.27
N THR A 23 -12.04 -3.34 13.33
CA THR A 23 -11.70 -2.98 14.69
C THR A 23 -10.19 -3.10 14.94
N LYS A 24 -9.60 -4.20 14.51
CA LYS A 24 -8.16 -4.43 14.68
C LYS A 24 -7.33 -3.45 13.84
N MET A 25 -7.77 -3.18 12.61
CA MET A 25 -7.07 -2.25 11.75
C MET A 25 -7.17 -0.83 12.30
N GLY A 26 -8.35 -0.44 12.80
CA GLY A 26 -8.53 0.86 13.42
C GLY A 26 -7.61 1.05 14.64
N ALA A 27 -7.48 0.00 15.45
CA ALA A 27 -6.59 0.05 16.61
C ALA A 27 -5.13 0.20 16.19
N LEU A 28 -4.70 -0.52 15.17
CA LEU A 28 -3.33 -0.43 14.66
C LEU A 28 -3.05 0.95 14.08
N ILE A 29 -3.95 1.46 13.25
CA ILE A 29 -3.82 2.80 12.66
C ILE A 29 -3.73 3.85 13.76
N GLY A 30 -4.60 3.74 14.76
CA GLY A 30 -4.59 4.66 15.91
C GLY A 30 -3.27 4.64 16.66
N GLU A 31 -2.73 3.46 16.90
CA GLU A 31 -1.43 3.30 17.56
C GLU A 31 -0.31 3.94 16.73
N MET A 32 -0.29 3.66 15.43
CA MET A 32 0.74 4.18 14.54
C MET A 32 0.66 5.71 14.41
N MET A 33 -0.54 6.26 14.36
CA MET A 33 -0.72 7.71 14.31
C MET A 33 -0.28 8.36 15.62
N GLN A 34 -0.64 7.77 16.76
CA GLN A 34 -0.28 8.29 18.06
C GLN A 34 1.24 8.31 18.25
N LYS A 35 1.93 7.31 17.73
CA LYS A 35 3.38 7.24 17.81
C LYS A 35 4.11 8.05 16.74
N GLY A 36 3.36 8.71 15.85
CA GLY A 36 3.95 9.49 14.77
C GLY A 36 4.58 8.66 13.67
N VAL A 37 4.24 7.37 13.61
CA VAL A 37 4.78 6.47 12.61
C VAL A 37 4.00 6.57 11.30
N LEU A 38 2.68 6.59 11.35
CA LEU A 38 1.85 6.63 10.14
C LEU A 38 1.63 8.06 9.71
N LEU A 39 2.10 8.41 8.51
CA LEU A 39 1.92 9.74 7.94
C LEU A 39 0.69 9.80 7.03
N SER A 40 0.43 8.74 6.27
CA SER A 40 -0.76 8.66 5.42
C SER A 40 -1.04 7.21 5.08
N THR A 41 -2.30 6.93 4.76
CA THR A 41 -2.71 5.60 4.28
C THR A 41 -3.96 5.75 3.43
N GLU A 42 -4.03 4.95 2.37
CA GLU A 42 -5.16 4.96 1.44
C GLU A 42 -5.44 3.54 0.96
N GLY A 43 -6.72 3.19 0.82
CA GLY A 43 -7.13 1.97 0.16
C GLY A 43 -7.44 2.23 -1.30
N CYS A 44 -7.25 1.23 -2.14
CA CYS A 44 -7.52 1.32 -3.57
C CYS A 44 -8.68 0.40 -3.94
N LYS A 45 -9.51 0.87 -4.87
CA LYS A 45 -10.54 0.02 -5.47
C LYS A 45 -9.89 -0.94 -6.45
N SER A 46 -10.68 -1.91 -6.92
CA SER A 46 -10.26 -2.83 -7.98
C SER A 46 -9.73 -2.09 -9.20
N SER A 47 -8.81 -2.71 -9.94
CA SER A 47 -8.28 -2.15 -11.18
C SER A 47 -9.37 -1.91 -12.23
N LYS A 48 -10.55 -2.51 -12.05
CA LYS A 48 -11.73 -2.25 -12.87
C LYS A 48 -12.03 -0.75 -12.94
N HIS A 49 -11.73 0.00 -11.90
CA HIS A 49 -11.98 1.44 -11.81
C HIS A 49 -10.74 2.27 -12.17
N GLY A 50 -9.70 1.62 -12.67
CA GLY A 50 -8.44 2.29 -12.98
C GLY A 50 -8.10 2.25 -14.45
N ALA A 51 -6.91 2.75 -14.76
CA ALA A 51 -6.39 2.72 -16.11
C ALA A 51 -4.87 2.62 -16.04
N ARG A 52 -4.28 2.06 -17.10
CA ARG A 52 -2.84 2.03 -17.29
C ARG A 52 -2.49 2.95 -18.45
N VAL A 53 -1.56 3.85 -18.22
CA VAL A 53 -1.09 4.75 -19.26
C VAL A 53 0.37 4.40 -19.55
N ARG A 54 0.66 4.12 -20.79
CA ARG A 54 2.02 3.79 -21.24
C ARG A 54 2.50 4.80 -22.26
N LEU A 55 3.73 5.23 -22.16
CA LEU A 55 4.39 6.02 -23.19
C LEU A 55 5.51 5.18 -23.78
N ASP A 56 5.48 4.97 -25.09
CA ASP A 56 6.47 4.18 -25.79
C ASP A 56 6.70 4.81 -27.18
N ASN A 57 7.97 5.12 -27.48
CA ASN A 57 8.37 5.73 -28.74
C ASN A 57 7.54 6.98 -29.08
N GLY A 58 7.28 7.82 -28.07
CA GLY A 58 6.51 9.04 -28.25
C GLY A 58 5.01 8.85 -28.38
N LYS A 59 4.52 7.61 -28.20
CA LYS A 59 3.09 7.30 -28.29
C LYS A 59 2.53 6.89 -26.94
N PHE A 60 1.38 7.45 -26.60
CA PHE A 60 0.64 7.05 -25.41
C PHE A 60 -0.36 5.95 -25.75
N THR A 61 -0.45 4.98 -24.84
CA THR A 61 -1.48 3.95 -24.89
C THR A 61 -2.20 3.97 -23.55
N VAL A 62 -3.52 4.05 -23.58
CA VAL A 62 -4.35 4.00 -22.36
C VAL A 62 -5.14 2.71 -22.40
N THR A 63 -5.00 1.91 -21.34
CA THR A 63 -5.73 0.66 -21.19
C THR A 63 -6.59 0.75 -19.96
N ASP A 64 -7.92 0.68 -20.13
CA ASP A 64 -8.83 0.66 -19.01
C ASP A 64 -8.74 -0.68 -18.28
N GLY A 65 -8.97 -0.64 -16.97
CA GLY A 65 -9.07 -1.87 -16.20
C GLY A 65 -10.33 -2.65 -16.54
N PRO A 66 -10.43 -3.89 -16.05
CA PRO A 66 -9.50 -4.54 -15.14
C PRO A 66 -8.22 -5.04 -15.83
N PHE A 67 -7.13 -5.12 -15.05
CA PHE A 67 -5.83 -5.59 -15.57
C PHE A 67 -5.75 -7.11 -15.41
N THR A 68 -6.44 -7.83 -16.26
CA THR A 68 -6.63 -9.28 -16.13
C THR A 68 -5.34 -10.08 -16.26
N GLU A 69 -4.32 -9.53 -16.92
CA GLU A 69 -3.02 -10.17 -17.07
C GLU A 69 -2.10 -9.98 -15.87
N ALA A 70 -2.44 -9.08 -14.96
CA ALA A 70 -1.62 -8.82 -13.78
C ALA A 70 -1.72 -9.99 -12.80
N LYS A 71 -0.61 -10.29 -12.13
CA LYS A 71 -0.55 -11.35 -11.13
C LYS A 71 -0.72 -10.83 -9.72
N GLU A 72 -0.45 -9.55 -9.52
CA GLU A 72 -0.59 -8.87 -8.24
C GLU A 72 -1.23 -7.52 -8.44
N PHE A 73 -2.01 -7.11 -7.45
CA PHE A 73 -2.75 -5.85 -7.50
C PHE A 73 -2.49 -5.07 -6.23
N VAL A 74 -2.34 -3.77 -6.36
CA VAL A 74 -2.18 -2.89 -5.21
C VAL A 74 -3.55 -2.67 -4.56
N GLY A 75 -3.69 -3.09 -3.31
CA GLY A 75 -4.93 -2.89 -2.56
C GLY A 75 -4.91 -1.63 -1.70
N GLY A 76 -3.74 -1.10 -1.44
CA GLY A 76 -3.61 0.11 -0.65
C GLY A 76 -2.16 0.51 -0.47
N LEU A 77 -1.98 1.66 0.14
CA LEU A 77 -0.65 2.18 0.41
C LEU A 77 -0.61 2.87 1.76
N ALA A 78 0.59 3.00 2.29
CA ALA A 78 0.85 3.79 3.49
C ALA A 78 2.22 4.42 3.38
N VAL A 79 2.38 5.59 4.00
CA VAL A 79 3.70 6.20 4.18
C VAL A 79 3.97 6.22 5.67
N ILE A 80 5.09 5.62 6.06
CA ILE A 80 5.47 5.54 7.48
C ILE A 80 6.83 6.20 7.70
N LYS A 81 7.01 6.73 8.92
CA LYS A 81 8.25 7.34 9.35
C LYS A 81 8.82 6.53 10.50
N VAL A 82 10.01 5.99 10.29
CA VAL A 82 10.68 5.13 11.28
C VAL A 82 12.18 5.45 11.27
N ASN A 83 12.89 4.88 12.22
CA ASN A 83 14.33 5.10 12.33
C ASN A 83 15.16 4.09 11.53
N THR A 84 14.61 2.89 11.30
CA THR A 84 15.33 1.81 10.61
C THR A 84 14.40 1.01 9.72
N LYS A 85 14.98 0.32 8.75
CA LYS A 85 14.23 -0.62 7.92
C LYS A 85 13.63 -1.75 8.77
N ALA A 86 14.35 -2.18 9.80
CA ALA A 86 13.84 -3.22 10.68
C ALA A 86 12.53 -2.81 11.36
N GLU A 87 12.42 -1.55 11.79
CA GLU A 87 11.16 -1.04 12.34
C GLU A 87 10.04 -1.06 11.30
N ALA A 88 10.35 -0.66 10.07
CA ALA A 88 9.36 -0.69 8.99
C ALA A 88 8.83 -2.11 8.78
N ILE A 89 9.72 -3.09 8.81
CA ILE A 89 9.35 -4.49 8.66
C ILE A 89 8.43 -4.93 9.80
N GLU A 90 8.73 -4.55 11.03
CA GLU A 90 7.91 -4.95 12.19
C GLU A 90 6.51 -4.34 12.13
N TRP A 91 6.38 -3.08 11.74
CA TRP A 91 5.07 -2.47 11.56
C TRP A 91 4.29 -3.15 10.42
N THR A 92 4.98 -3.50 9.35
CA THR A 92 4.36 -4.21 8.22
C THR A 92 3.86 -5.59 8.63
N LYS A 93 4.61 -6.30 9.47
CA LYS A 93 4.16 -7.58 10.01
C LYS A 93 2.87 -7.43 10.82
N LYS A 94 2.76 -6.39 11.61
CA LYS A 94 1.53 -6.12 12.37
C LYS A 94 0.34 -5.90 11.45
N PHE A 95 0.55 -5.12 10.37
CA PHE A 95 -0.49 -4.86 9.39
C PHE A 95 -0.96 -6.15 8.73
N LEU A 96 -0.01 -6.96 8.23
CA LEU A 96 -0.34 -8.21 7.57
C LEU A 96 -1.01 -9.21 8.53
N SER A 97 -0.65 -9.16 9.81
CA SER A 97 -1.27 -10.03 10.82
C SER A 97 -2.75 -9.72 10.99
N VAL A 98 -3.14 -8.46 10.85
CA VAL A 98 -4.57 -8.09 10.90
C VAL A 98 -5.31 -8.68 9.71
N LEU A 99 -4.70 -8.63 8.53
CA LEU A 99 -5.31 -9.17 7.32
C LEU A 99 -5.28 -10.70 7.25
N GLY A 100 -4.31 -11.32 7.90
CA GLY A 100 -4.14 -12.77 7.91
C GLY A 100 -3.42 -13.32 6.70
N THR A 101 -3.25 -12.54 5.66
CA THR A 101 -2.56 -12.92 4.42
C THR A 101 -2.18 -11.65 3.66
N GLY A 102 -1.30 -11.80 2.68
CA GLY A 102 -0.95 -10.69 1.78
C GLY A 102 0.54 -10.51 1.65
N ILE A 103 0.89 -9.54 0.82
CA ILE A 103 2.26 -9.14 0.57
C ILE A 103 2.31 -7.63 0.75
N SER A 104 3.33 -7.14 1.42
CA SER A 104 3.59 -5.71 1.44
C SER A 104 5.02 -5.46 1.01
N GLU A 105 5.18 -4.63 0.01
CA GLU A 105 6.50 -4.17 -0.40
C GLU A 105 6.77 -2.85 0.28
N ILE A 106 7.96 -2.70 0.84
CA ILE A 106 8.35 -1.47 1.48
C ILE A 106 9.54 -0.88 0.73
N LEU A 107 9.43 0.39 0.39
CA LEU A 107 10.43 1.10 -0.40
C LEU A 107 10.85 2.36 0.35
N GLU A 108 12.13 2.52 0.56
CA GLU A 108 12.60 3.72 1.23
C GLU A 108 12.39 4.93 0.33
N ILE A 109 11.78 5.98 0.89
CA ILE A 109 11.51 7.21 0.15
C ILE A 109 12.78 8.05 0.10
N ASN A 110 13.04 8.60 -1.06
CA ASN A 110 14.22 9.40 -1.30
C ASN A 110 14.02 10.81 -0.72
N GLU A 111 14.62 11.07 0.44
CA GLU A 111 14.45 12.32 1.17
C GLU A 111 15.24 13.47 0.56
N SER A 112 16.35 13.17 -0.10
CA SER A 112 17.22 14.21 -0.62
C SER A 112 16.62 14.97 -1.78
N GLN A 113 15.56 14.46 -2.37
CA GLN A 113 14.90 15.10 -3.50
C GLN A 113 14.28 16.44 -3.15
N SER A 114 13.96 16.64 -1.89
CA SER A 114 13.41 17.91 -1.45
C SER A 114 14.39 19.05 -1.65
N ALA A 115 15.68 18.77 -1.72
CA ALA A 115 16.71 19.78 -1.90
C ALA A 115 16.94 20.16 -3.36
N GLY A 116 16.48 19.31 -4.26
CA GLY A 116 16.73 19.52 -5.69
C GLY A 116 15.58 20.13 -6.38
#